data_44f132c5aaad040ee86117b614d945cd
#
_entry.id   44f132c5aaad040ee86117b614d945cd
#
_cell.length_a   1.000
_cell.length_b   1.000
_cell.length_c   1.000
_cell.angle_alpha   90.00
_cell.angle_beta   90.00
_cell.angle_gamma   90.00
#
_symmetry.space_group_name_H-M   'P 1'
#
loop_
_entity.id
_entity.type
_entity.pdbx_description
1 polymer ?
#
loop_
_entity_poly.entity_id
_entity_poly.type
_entity_poly.pdbx_seq_one_letter_code
_entity_poly.pdbx_strand_id
1 'polypeptide(L)'
;QCHEQCLKNASNNNEEKKVANYLIAQINIHDRDEYAKYAAGFAEIFSQYKGKMLAVDEAPESLEGEWPYTRTVLIEFPTDEDAMAWYKSPEYQKLAKHRFAASSANLVKISGM
;
A
#
# COMPACT_ATOMS: atom_id res chain seq x y z
N GLN A 1 18.34 14.39 -17.83
CA GLN A 1 17.92 13.71 -17.65
C GLN A 1 17.93 13.16 -17.99
N CYS A 2 18.45 13.61 -18.13
CA CYS A 2 18.08 12.81 -18.03
C CYS A 2 18.06 12.48 -18.50
N HIS A 3 18.11 12.85 -18.58
CA HIS A 3 17.71 12.23 -18.60
C HIS A 3 17.65 11.72 -19.18
N GLU A 4 17.68 12.60 -19.49
CA GLU A 4 17.28 11.86 -19.60
C GLU A 4 17.44 11.00 -19.91
N GLN A 5 17.82 11.18 -20.13
CA GLN A 5 17.69 10.29 -19.97
C GLN A 5 17.42 9.73 -20.07
N CYS A 6 18.06 10.16 -20.77
CA CYS A 6 17.52 9.43 -20.59
C CYS A 6 17.26 9.12 -21.25
N LEU A 7 17.16 9.76 -21.58
CA LEU A 7 16.52 9.16 -21.76
C LEU A 7 16.50 8.35 -22.53
N LYS A 8 16.59 8.54 -23.02
CA LYS A 8 16.29 7.62 -23.32
C LYS A 8 16.03 6.74 -23.64
N ASN A 9 16.16 6.82 -24.11
CA ASN A 9 15.64 5.80 -24.11
C ASN A 9 15.11 5.26 -24.36
N ALA A 10 15.10 5.54 -25.01
CA ALA A 10 14.22 4.97 -25.03
C ALA A 10 13.78 4.28 -25.27
N SER A 11 13.60 4.25 -25.51
CA SER A 11 12.91 3.64 -25.68
C SER A 11 12.44 3.01 -25.61
N ASN A 12 12.14 2.91 -25.63
CA ASN A 12 11.47 2.41 -25.54
C ASN A 12 10.96 1.84 -25.12
N ASN A 13 10.67 1.69 -24.83
CA ASN A 13 10.03 1.12 -24.72
C ASN A 13 9.05 1.09 -23.82
N ASN A 14 8.30 0.45 -23.85
CA ASN A 14 7.10 0.61 -23.09
C ASN A 14 7.15 0.06 -21.73
N GLU A 15 7.87 -0.97 -21.56
CA GLU A 15 8.13 -1.53 -20.28
C GLU A 15 8.81 -0.54 -19.41
N GLU A 16 9.54 0.32 -20.05
CA GLU A 16 10.22 1.33 -19.30
C GLU A 16 9.28 2.28 -18.63
N LYS A 17 8.06 2.30 -19.13
CA LYS A 17 7.07 3.19 -18.55
C LYS A 17 6.46 2.65 -17.28
N LYS A 18 6.75 1.40 -16.96
CA LYS A 18 6.20 0.83 -15.73
C LYS A 18 6.96 1.38 -14.55
N VAL A 19 6.23 1.97 -13.63
CA VAL A 19 6.82 2.49 -12.40
C VAL A 19 6.17 1.81 -11.23
N ALA A 20 6.93 1.67 -10.16
CA ALA A 20 6.39 1.12 -8.93
C ALA A 20 5.32 2.03 -8.39
N ASN A 21 4.34 1.43 -7.75
CA ASN A 21 3.29 2.16 -7.08
C ASN A 21 3.34 1.83 -5.61
N TYR A 22 3.10 2.83 -4.78
CA TYR A 22 3.18 2.67 -3.34
C TYR A 22 1.83 2.97 -2.73
N LEU A 23 1.45 2.16 -1.76
CA LEU A 23 0.25 2.38 -0.98
C LEU A 23 0.67 2.77 0.43
N ILE A 24 0.15 3.90 0.89
CA ILE A 24 0.43 4.38 2.23
C ILE A 24 -0.87 4.34 3.00
N ALA A 25 -0.87 3.60 4.11
CA ALA A 25 -2.04 3.50 4.96
C ALA A 25 -1.75 4.14 6.30
N GLN A 26 -2.63 5.06 6.69
CA GLN A 26 -2.62 5.68 8.01
C GLN A 26 -3.82 5.13 8.75
N ILE A 27 -3.58 4.37 9.80
CA ILE A 27 -4.65 3.61 10.43
C ILE A 27 -4.72 3.96 11.91
N ASN A 28 -5.94 4.28 12.37
CA ASN A 28 -6.21 4.49 13.77
C ASN A 28 -7.13 3.38 14.22
N ILE A 29 -6.58 2.41 14.94
CA ILE A 29 -7.31 1.21 15.34
C ILE A 29 -8.07 1.50 16.63
N HIS A 30 -9.40 1.31 16.61
CA HIS A 30 -10.21 1.51 17.80
C HIS A 30 -10.87 0.21 18.30
N ASP A 31 -10.75 -0.88 17.54
CA ASP A 31 -11.24 -2.20 17.95
C ASP A 31 -10.20 -3.22 17.56
N ARG A 32 -9.31 -3.54 18.51
CA ARG A 32 -8.20 -4.42 18.18
C ARG A 32 -8.61 -5.86 17.94
N ASP A 33 -9.68 -6.31 18.57
CA ASP A 33 -10.16 -7.67 18.34
C ASP A 33 -10.68 -7.84 16.92
N GLU A 34 -11.42 -6.86 16.44
CA GLU A 34 -11.93 -6.92 15.07
C GLU A 34 -10.80 -6.73 14.08
N TYR A 35 -9.85 -5.84 14.38
CA TYR A 35 -8.72 -5.63 13.50
C TYR A 35 -7.87 -6.89 13.38
N ALA A 36 -7.78 -7.68 14.45
CA ALA A 36 -7.03 -8.93 14.41
C ALA A 36 -7.58 -9.89 13.38
N LYS A 37 -8.88 -9.85 13.12
CA LYS A 37 -9.47 -10.69 12.08
C LYS A 37 -8.98 -10.26 10.70
N TYR A 38 -8.82 -8.96 10.49
CA TYR A 38 -8.25 -8.45 9.26
C TYR A 38 -6.79 -8.90 9.11
N ALA A 39 -6.01 -8.72 10.18
CA ALA A 39 -4.59 -9.07 10.14
C ALA A 39 -4.38 -10.56 9.92
N ALA A 40 -5.25 -11.39 10.50
CA ALA A 40 -5.10 -12.83 10.38
C ALA A 40 -5.26 -13.33 8.95
N GLY A 41 -6.08 -12.65 8.14
CA GLY A 41 -6.29 -13.07 6.75
C GLY A 41 -5.43 -12.32 5.74
N PHE A 42 -4.74 -11.27 6.18
CA PHE A 42 -4.06 -10.38 5.25
C PHE A 42 -2.92 -11.07 4.50
N ALA A 43 -2.07 -11.78 5.21
CA ALA A 43 -0.85 -12.31 4.60
C ALA A 43 -1.16 -13.34 3.51
N GLU A 44 -2.15 -14.18 3.75
CA GLU A 44 -2.50 -15.21 2.78
C GLU A 44 -3.00 -14.60 1.47
N ILE A 45 -3.86 -13.61 1.57
CA ILE A 45 -4.39 -12.95 0.38
C ILE A 45 -3.29 -12.15 -0.31
N PHE A 46 -2.54 -11.36 0.46
CA PHE A 46 -1.51 -10.50 -0.09
C PHE A 46 -0.43 -11.30 -0.82
N SER A 47 -0.13 -12.50 -0.33
CA SER A 47 0.93 -13.32 -0.93
C SER A 47 0.57 -13.81 -2.34
N GLN A 48 -0.69 -13.72 -2.73
CA GLN A 48 -1.13 -14.13 -4.05
C GLN A 48 -0.90 -13.04 -5.10
N TYR A 49 -0.46 -11.87 -4.66
CA TYR A 49 -0.25 -10.73 -5.54
C TYR A 49 1.21 -10.30 -5.46
N LYS A 50 1.60 -9.37 -6.30
CA LYS A 50 3.01 -9.01 -6.45
C LYS A 50 3.47 -7.91 -5.50
N GLY A 51 2.69 -7.64 -4.47
CA GLY A 51 3.02 -6.62 -3.51
C GLY A 51 4.16 -7.00 -2.59
N LYS A 52 4.80 -5.99 -2.04
CA LYS A 52 5.89 -6.15 -1.11
C LYS A 52 5.67 -5.19 0.06
N MET A 53 5.66 -5.74 1.26
CA MET A 53 5.51 -4.92 2.46
C MET A 53 6.84 -4.27 2.76
N LEU A 54 6.89 -2.95 2.71
CA LEU A 54 8.15 -2.23 2.93
C LEU A 54 8.31 -1.77 4.36
N ALA A 55 7.23 -1.38 5.01
CA ALA A 55 7.32 -0.87 6.38
C ALA A 55 5.99 -0.99 7.08
N VAL A 56 6.04 -1.31 8.36
CA VAL A 56 4.90 -1.27 9.26
C VAL A 56 5.39 -0.70 10.56
N ASP A 57 4.76 0.39 11.02
CA ASP A 57 5.18 1.04 12.24
C ASP A 57 3.95 1.33 13.08
N GLU A 58 3.94 0.81 14.31
CA GLU A 58 2.82 0.98 15.20
C GLU A 58 2.89 2.29 15.98
N ALA A 59 4.02 3.01 15.91
CA ALA A 59 4.21 4.24 16.65
C ALA A 59 5.13 5.18 15.86
N PRO A 60 4.69 5.64 14.69
CA PRO A 60 5.56 6.51 13.88
C PRO A 60 5.88 7.81 14.61
N GLU A 61 7.08 8.26 14.41
CA GLU A 61 7.57 9.49 15.02
C GLU A 61 7.30 10.66 14.09
N SER A 62 6.53 11.64 14.57
CA SER A 62 6.23 12.81 13.76
C SER A 62 7.42 13.78 13.83
N LEU A 63 7.94 14.14 12.69
CA LEU A 63 9.03 15.10 12.60
C LEU A 63 8.51 16.52 12.48
N GLU A 64 7.35 16.68 11.84
CA GLU A 64 6.71 17.96 11.69
C GLU A 64 5.21 17.74 11.68
N GLY A 65 4.49 18.63 12.34
CA GLY A 65 3.04 18.56 12.36
C GLY A 65 2.53 17.47 13.27
N GLU A 66 1.32 16.99 12.98
CA GLU A 66 0.65 16.01 13.81
C GLU A 66 0.42 14.74 13.03
N TRP A 67 0.56 13.60 13.69
CA TRP A 67 0.35 12.30 13.08
C TRP A 67 -0.46 11.45 14.05
N PRO A 68 -1.80 11.63 14.08
CA PRO A 68 -2.63 10.99 15.11
C PRO A 68 -2.94 9.52 14.85
N TYR A 69 -2.22 8.88 13.94
CA TYR A 69 -2.48 7.50 13.57
C TYR A 69 -1.56 6.56 14.33
N THR A 70 -2.11 5.42 14.76
CA THR A 70 -1.35 4.48 15.56
C THR A 70 -0.61 3.45 14.73
N ARG A 71 -0.92 3.36 13.43
CA ARG A 71 -0.26 2.38 12.58
C ARG A 71 -0.09 2.97 11.20
N THR A 72 1.13 2.90 10.68
CA THR A 72 1.42 3.36 9.32
C THR A 72 2.04 2.21 8.56
N VAL A 73 1.53 1.96 7.35
CA VAL A 73 1.97 0.84 6.52
C VAL A 73 2.38 1.37 5.16
N LEU A 74 3.49 0.85 4.65
CA LEU A 74 3.98 1.20 3.31
C LEU A 74 4.15 -0.08 2.50
N ILE A 75 3.49 -0.14 1.35
CA ILE A 75 3.48 -1.31 0.48
C ILE A 75 3.90 -0.88 -0.92
N GLU A 76 4.66 -1.73 -1.60
CA GLU A 76 5.10 -1.48 -2.96
C GLU A 76 4.52 -2.52 -3.91
N PHE A 77 4.05 -2.08 -5.07
CA PHE A 77 3.67 -2.96 -6.18
C PHE A 77 4.48 -2.57 -7.41
N PRO A 78 4.82 -3.53 -8.28
CA PRO A 78 5.62 -3.20 -9.48
C PRO A 78 4.89 -2.29 -10.46
N THR A 79 3.56 -2.37 -10.53
CA THR A 79 2.78 -1.57 -11.46
C THR A 79 1.47 -1.16 -10.81
N ASP A 80 0.82 -0.17 -11.42
CA ASP A 80 -0.50 0.25 -10.99
C ASP A 80 -1.51 -0.90 -11.12
N GLU A 81 -1.42 -1.67 -12.20
CA GLU A 81 -2.34 -2.77 -12.41
C GLU A 81 -2.23 -3.81 -11.31
N ASP A 82 -0.99 -4.10 -10.88
CA ASP A 82 -0.80 -5.08 -9.81
C ASP A 82 -1.40 -4.59 -8.50
N ALA A 83 -1.21 -3.30 -8.21
CA ALA A 83 -1.78 -2.71 -6.99
C ALA A 83 -3.29 -2.80 -7.00
N MET A 84 -3.91 -2.45 -8.12
CA MET A 84 -5.37 -2.45 -8.20
C MET A 84 -5.93 -3.86 -8.26
N ALA A 85 -5.18 -4.81 -8.85
CA ALA A 85 -5.60 -6.20 -8.85
C ALA A 85 -5.76 -6.72 -7.43
N TRP A 86 -4.81 -6.39 -6.56
CA TRP A 86 -4.90 -6.77 -5.16
C TRP A 86 -6.05 -6.04 -4.46
N TYR A 87 -6.08 -4.72 -4.60
CA TYR A 87 -7.05 -3.92 -3.84
C TYR A 87 -8.49 -4.26 -4.22
N LYS A 88 -8.73 -4.49 -5.50
CA LYS A 88 -10.08 -4.74 -5.99
C LYS A 88 -10.48 -6.21 -5.94
N SER A 89 -9.58 -7.10 -5.52
CA SER A 89 -9.91 -8.52 -5.48
C SER A 89 -11.08 -8.74 -4.51
N PRO A 90 -11.99 -9.65 -4.85
CA PRO A 90 -13.12 -9.94 -3.96
C PRO A 90 -12.66 -10.42 -2.59
N GLU A 91 -11.59 -11.19 -2.56
CA GLU A 91 -11.05 -11.70 -1.31
C GLU A 91 -10.60 -10.56 -0.40
N TYR A 92 -9.85 -9.62 -0.97
CA TYR A 92 -9.37 -8.50 -0.17
C TYR A 92 -10.52 -7.59 0.27
N GLN A 93 -11.46 -7.31 -0.63
CA GLN A 93 -12.57 -6.44 -0.31
C GLN A 93 -13.44 -7.03 0.80
N LYS A 94 -13.59 -8.34 0.80
CA LYS A 94 -14.33 -9.00 1.87
C LYS A 94 -13.58 -8.90 3.19
N LEU A 95 -12.26 -9.12 3.15
CA LEU A 95 -11.44 -9.02 4.36
C LEU A 95 -11.39 -7.59 4.88
N ALA A 96 -11.35 -6.62 3.99
CA ALA A 96 -11.22 -5.21 4.37
C ALA A 96 -12.40 -4.72 5.20
N LYS A 97 -13.54 -5.41 5.14
CA LYS A 97 -14.68 -5.03 5.97
C LYS A 97 -14.36 -5.06 7.45
N HIS A 98 -13.49 -6.00 7.85
CA HIS A 98 -13.05 -6.05 9.25
C HIS A 98 -12.23 -4.82 9.59
N ARG A 99 -11.38 -4.37 8.68
CA ARG A 99 -10.59 -3.16 8.90
C ARG A 99 -11.48 -1.93 8.95
N PHE A 100 -12.48 -1.84 8.09
CA PHE A 100 -13.41 -0.71 8.10
C PHE A 100 -14.17 -0.63 9.42
N ALA A 101 -14.55 -1.79 9.98
CA ALA A 101 -15.28 -1.82 11.24
C ALA A 101 -14.37 -1.54 12.43
N ALA A 102 -13.08 -1.84 12.32
CA ALA A 102 -12.17 -1.80 13.46
C ALA A 102 -11.33 -0.53 13.54
N SER A 103 -11.35 0.30 12.49
CA SER A 103 -10.40 1.41 12.44
C SER A 103 -10.94 2.54 11.58
N SER A 104 -10.32 3.71 11.77
CA SER A 104 -10.44 4.83 10.85
C SER A 104 -9.12 4.92 10.11
N ALA A 105 -9.18 4.90 8.79
CA ALA A 105 -7.95 4.81 8.01
C ALA A 105 -8.04 5.65 6.75
N ASN A 106 -6.88 6.12 6.34
CA ASN A 106 -6.69 6.73 5.03
C ASN A 106 -5.73 5.86 4.25
N LEU A 107 -6.06 5.62 3.01
CA LEU A 107 -5.23 4.82 2.14
C LEU A 107 -5.07 5.56 0.81
N VAL A 108 -3.83 5.81 0.43
CA VAL A 108 -3.54 6.49 -0.84
C VAL A 108 -2.58 5.66 -1.66
N LYS A 109 -2.66 5.81 -2.96
CA LYS A 109 -1.75 5.17 -3.88
C LYS A 109 -0.97 6.26 -4.59
N ILE A 110 0.36 6.17 -4.56
CA ILE A 110 1.23 7.13 -5.22
C ILE A 110 2.13 6.40 -6.21
N SER A 111 2.52 7.13 -7.24
CA SER A 111 3.43 6.59 -8.25
C SER A 111 4.86 6.84 -7.84
N GLY A 112 5.71 5.84 -8.08
CA GLY A 112 7.13 6.01 -7.88
C GLY A 112 7.76 6.85 -8.98
N MET A 113 9.03 7.05 -8.85
CA MET A 113 9.79 7.86 -9.81
C MET A 113 10.34 7.01 -10.94
#